data_687de351e4f379abb4be1861dcb3a8f2
#
_entry.id   687de351e4f379abb4be1861dcb3a8f2
#
_cell.length_a   1.000
_cell.length_b   1.000
_cell.length_c   1.000
_cell.angle_alpha   90.00
_cell.angle_beta   90.00
_cell.angle_gamma   90.00
#
_symmetry.space_group_name_H-M   'P 1'
#
loop_
_entity.id
_entity.type
_entity.pdbx_description
1 polymer ?
#
loop_
_entity_poly.entity_id
_entity_poly.type
_entity_poly.pdbx_seq_one_letter_code
_entity_poly.pdbx_strand_id
1 'polypeptide(L)'
;MYFRKLFVLAFVRSKCKKDSESTSYVNGGIFLSEKYKELLEQYDIKVLSTFRSRGTFQCETEQGLALLKEYHGSLQKLALEYEWKEKLAEAGYAATDRYFLTKEESLVTYDRYRTAFILKHYFKGRECDCRNLSDVAASCRNLAFLHKVSSSIEEILLKI
;
A
#
# COMPACT_ATOMS: atom_id res chain seq x y z
N MET A 1 -7.16 -16.42 -18.97
CA MET A 1 -7.50 -17.36 -17.85
C MET A 1 -6.44 -17.40 -16.74
N TYR A 2 -5.39 -16.57 -16.79
CA TYR A 2 -4.30 -16.50 -15.79
C TYR A 2 -4.46 -15.39 -14.73
N PHE A 3 -5.35 -14.43 -14.92
CA PHE A 3 -5.53 -13.27 -14.02
C PHE A 3 -6.30 -13.56 -12.73
N ARG A 4 -7.10 -14.64 -12.70
CA ARG A 4 -7.94 -14.97 -11.53
C ARG A 4 -7.17 -15.43 -10.28
N LYS A 5 -5.91 -15.90 -10.40
CA LYS A 5 -5.14 -16.44 -9.28
C LYS A 5 -4.27 -15.43 -8.53
N LEU A 6 -4.04 -14.24 -9.08
CA LEU A 6 -3.07 -13.30 -8.48
C LEU A 6 -3.68 -12.38 -7.43
N PHE A 7 -4.99 -12.15 -7.46
CA PHE A 7 -5.63 -11.12 -6.64
C PHE A 7 -6.12 -11.62 -5.26
N VAL A 8 -6.33 -12.91 -5.09
CA VAL A 8 -6.82 -13.48 -3.82
C VAL A 8 -5.68 -13.67 -2.80
N LEU A 9 -4.42 -13.69 -3.23
CA LEU A 9 -3.27 -14.00 -2.36
C LEU A 9 -2.65 -12.79 -1.63
N ALA A 10 -2.96 -11.57 -2.01
CA ALA A 10 -2.39 -10.38 -1.35
C ALA A 10 -3.11 -10.03 -0.03
N PHE A 11 -4.30 -10.56 0.23
CA PHE A 11 -5.11 -10.17 1.39
C PHE A 11 -5.16 -11.20 2.53
N VAL A 12 -4.58 -12.40 2.38
CA VAL A 12 -4.81 -13.52 3.31
C VAL A 12 -3.57 -13.96 4.10
N ARG A 13 -2.39 -13.36 3.93
CA ARG A 13 -1.22 -13.81 4.71
C ARG A 13 -0.44 -12.68 5.37
N SER A 14 -0.97 -12.17 6.46
CA SER A 14 -0.15 -11.67 7.56
C SER A 14 -0.65 -12.33 8.85
N LYS A 15 -0.10 -13.49 9.17
CA LYS A 15 -0.18 -14.03 10.54
C LYS A 15 0.64 -13.10 11.44
N CYS A 16 0.00 -12.13 12.04
CA CYS A 16 0.59 -11.38 13.13
C CYS A 16 0.46 -12.21 14.40
N LYS A 17 1.55 -12.84 14.83
CA LYS A 17 1.68 -13.28 16.22
C LYS A 17 1.66 -12.02 17.08
N LYS A 18 0.77 -11.99 18.07
CA LYS A 18 0.82 -11.08 19.19
C LYS A 18 2.13 -11.32 19.93
N ASP A 19 3.06 -10.43 19.80
CA ASP A 19 4.10 -10.21 20.79
C ASP A 19 3.98 -8.77 21.24
N SER A 20 3.46 -8.62 22.44
CA SER A 20 3.41 -7.42 23.22
C SER A 20 4.84 -7.03 23.59
N GLU A 21 5.43 -6.09 22.88
CA GLU A 21 6.49 -5.26 23.40
C GLU A 21 6.06 -3.82 23.38
N SER A 22 5.72 -3.36 24.57
CA SER A 22 5.54 -1.97 24.93
C SER A 22 6.86 -1.23 24.67
N THR A 23 6.94 -0.52 23.57
CA THR A 23 8.01 0.46 23.36
C THR A 23 7.50 1.79 23.87
N SER A 24 8.05 2.19 25.00
CA SER A 24 7.87 3.45 25.70
C SER A 24 7.96 4.64 24.75
N TYR A 25 6.95 5.50 24.82
CA TYR A 25 6.97 6.84 24.25
C TYR A 25 8.05 7.67 24.94
N VAL A 26 9.16 7.87 24.29
CA VAL A 26 10.14 8.89 24.66
C VAL A 26 9.94 10.05 23.71
N ASN A 27 9.62 11.22 24.26
CA ASN A 27 9.75 12.52 23.61
C ASN A 27 11.21 12.72 23.21
N GLY A 28 11.60 12.29 22.03
CA GLY A 28 12.93 12.43 21.47
C GLY A 28 12.78 12.46 19.96
N GLY A 29 13.33 13.50 19.33
CA GLY A 29 13.31 13.67 17.89
C GLY A 29 13.66 12.38 17.18
N ILE A 30 12.77 11.94 16.31
CA ILE A 30 12.94 10.71 15.55
C ILE A 30 14.15 10.89 14.66
N PHE A 31 15.22 10.19 14.99
CA PHE A 31 16.40 10.07 14.13
C PHE A 31 15.95 9.23 12.90
N LEU A 32 15.40 9.93 11.91
CA LEU A 32 15.25 9.33 10.59
C LEU A 32 16.66 8.98 10.14
N SER A 33 16.96 7.71 9.89
CA SER A 33 18.22 7.36 9.26
C SER A 33 18.33 8.20 7.97
N GLU A 34 19.45 8.86 7.72
CA GLU A 34 19.68 9.70 6.53
C GLU A 34 19.18 9.03 5.24
N LYS A 35 19.38 7.72 5.14
CA LYS A 35 18.89 6.87 4.06
C LYS A 35 17.40 7.07 3.75
N TYR A 36 16.52 7.04 4.75
CA TYR A 36 15.07 7.12 4.54
C TYR A 36 14.62 8.56 4.31
N LYS A 37 15.35 9.52 4.84
CA LYS A 37 15.12 10.93 4.57
C LYS A 37 15.38 11.25 3.09
N GLU A 38 16.53 10.84 2.56
CA GLU A 38 16.89 10.99 1.14
C GLU A 38 15.85 10.35 0.21
N LEU A 39 15.31 9.17 0.59
CA LEU A 39 14.26 8.50 -0.20
C LEU A 39 12.94 9.27 -0.18
N LEU A 40 12.52 9.77 0.99
CA LEU A 40 11.26 10.49 1.14
C LEU A 40 11.30 11.90 0.52
N GLU A 41 12.47 12.54 0.46
CA GLU A 41 12.68 13.82 -0.22
C GLU A 41 12.44 13.76 -1.74
N GLN A 42 12.47 12.56 -2.33
CA GLN A 42 12.16 12.36 -3.76
C GLN A 42 10.66 12.45 -4.06
N TYR A 43 9.80 12.42 -3.04
CA TYR A 43 8.35 12.56 -3.18
C TYR A 43 7.90 13.98 -2.84
N ASP A 44 6.80 14.43 -3.45
CA ASP A 44 6.16 15.71 -3.11
C ASP A 44 5.17 15.51 -1.95
N ILE A 45 5.72 15.17 -0.79
CA ILE A 45 4.96 14.93 0.45
C ILE A 45 5.64 15.58 1.63
N LYS A 46 4.85 16.07 2.57
CA LYS A 46 5.36 16.53 3.86
C LYS A 46 5.16 15.44 4.90
N VAL A 47 6.28 14.90 5.37
CA VAL A 47 6.30 13.87 6.40
C VAL A 47 6.25 14.53 7.78
N LEU A 48 5.27 14.15 8.59
CA LEU A 48 5.04 14.66 9.93
C LEU A 48 5.73 13.79 11.00
N SER A 49 5.62 12.48 10.84
CA SER A 49 6.24 11.51 11.74
C SER A 49 6.56 10.20 11.01
N THR A 50 7.47 9.41 11.56
CA THR A 50 7.84 8.12 11.00
C THR A 50 7.95 7.06 12.08
N PHE A 51 7.53 5.84 11.74
CA PHE A 51 7.60 4.69 12.63
C PHE A 51 8.23 3.50 11.89
N ARG A 52 9.20 2.86 12.51
CA ARG A 52 9.81 1.65 11.95
C ARG A 52 9.02 0.42 12.40
N SER A 53 8.63 -0.43 11.44
CA SER A 53 7.97 -1.70 11.71
C SER A 53 8.56 -2.76 10.79
N ARG A 54 9.16 -3.81 11.36
CA ARG A 54 9.62 -5.06 10.71
C ARG A 54 9.97 -4.94 9.21
N GLY A 55 11.00 -4.15 8.87
CA GLY A 55 11.49 -4.00 7.49
C GLY A 55 10.70 -3.02 6.62
N THR A 56 9.71 -2.33 7.19
CA THR A 56 8.95 -1.27 6.54
C THR A 56 9.01 0.01 7.35
N PHE A 57 8.85 1.16 6.67
CA PHE A 57 8.71 2.47 7.29
C PHE A 57 7.30 2.99 7.09
N GLN A 58 6.58 3.20 8.19
CA GLN A 58 5.33 3.91 8.18
C GLN A 58 5.61 5.40 8.32
N CYS A 59 5.00 6.20 7.48
CA CYS A 59 5.09 7.65 7.50
C CYS A 59 3.71 8.23 7.73
N GLU A 60 3.60 9.16 8.65
CA GLU A 60 2.44 10.03 8.76
C GLU A 60 2.72 11.27 7.91
N THR A 61 1.84 11.58 6.98
CA THR A 61 1.98 12.69 6.04
C THR A 61 0.75 13.58 6.10
N GLU A 62 0.83 14.76 5.49
CA GLU A 62 -0.36 15.63 5.33
C GLU A 62 -1.46 14.97 4.47
N GLN A 63 -1.10 14.01 3.64
CA GLN A 63 -2.04 13.24 2.78
C GLN A 63 -2.53 11.94 3.43
N GLY A 64 -2.19 11.70 4.70
CA GLY A 64 -2.55 10.50 5.46
C GLY A 64 -1.34 9.60 5.71
N LEU A 65 -1.62 8.34 6.06
CA LEU A 65 -0.58 7.37 6.33
C LEU A 65 0.00 6.80 5.04
N ALA A 66 1.31 6.67 5.02
CA ALA A 66 2.06 6.07 3.92
C ALA A 66 3.01 4.97 4.43
N LEU A 67 3.36 4.05 3.56
CA LEU A 67 4.26 2.95 3.81
C LEU A 67 5.39 2.95 2.79
N LEU A 68 6.61 3.21 3.24
CA LEU A 68 7.82 3.05 2.44
C LEU A 68 8.39 1.65 2.67
N LYS A 69 8.60 0.90 1.60
CA LYS A 69 9.15 -0.45 1.66
C LYS A 69 10.07 -0.76 0.50
N GLU A 70 11.00 -1.69 0.70
CA GLU A 70 11.81 -2.24 -0.38
C GLU A 70 10.93 -2.97 -1.41
N TYR A 71 11.32 -2.85 -2.68
CA TYR A 71 10.65 -3.50 -3.80
C TYR A 71 11.61 -4.44 -4.53
N HIS A 72 11.22 -5.71 -4.63
CA HIS A 72 12.01 -6.76 -5.26
C HIS A 72 11.34 -7.34 -6.51
N GLY A 73 10.24 -6.75 -6.96
CA GLY A 73 9.51 -7.19 -8.16
C GLY A 73 10.01 -6.58 -9.47
N SER A 74 9.41 -6.97 -10.59
CA SER A 74 9.69 -6.33 -11.87
C SER A 74 8.95 -5.00 -11.99
N LEU A 75 9.58 -4.02 -12.62
CA LEU A 75 8.98 -2.69 -12.85
C LEU A 75 7.74 -2.77 -13.75
N GLN A 76 7.71 -3.70 -14.71
CA GLN A 76 6.55 -3.94 -15.55
C GLN A 76 5.32 -4.37 -14.73
N LYS A 77 5.52 -5.31 -13.79
CA LYS A 77 4.44 -5.73 -12.89
C LYS A 77 3.97 -4.60 -12.00
N LEU A 78 4.89 -3.78 -11.52
CA LEU A 78 4.57 -2.61 -10.70
C LEU A 78 3.73 -1.59 -11.47
N ALA A 79 4.11 -1.29 -12.71
CA ALA A 79 3.38 -0.38 -13.59
C ALA A 79 1.95 -0.88 -13.85
N LEU A 80 1.78 -2.17 -14.18
CA LEU A 80 0.46 -2.76 -14.37
C LEU A 80 -0.39 -2.72 -13.09
N GLU A 81 0.21 -2.97 -11.92
CA GLU A 81 -0.48 -2.88 -10.63
C GLU A 81 -0.91 -1.44 -10.32
N TYR A 82 -0.06 -0.47 -10.64
CA TYR A 82 -0.37 0.95 -10.51
C TYR A 82 -1.55 1.35 -11.38
N GLU A 83 -1.49 1.10 -12.69
CA GLU A 83 -2.56 1.41 -13.62
C GLU A 83 -3.89 0.78 -13.20
N TRP A 84 -3.86 -0.46 -12.76
CA TRP A 84 -5.04 -1.17 -12.30
C TRP A 84 -5.66 -0.51 -11.06
N LYS A 85 -4.84 -0.13 -10.08
CA LYS A 85 -5.31 0.54 -8.87
C LYS A 85 -5.89 1.92 -9.15
N GLU A 86 -5.28 2.67 -10.07
CA GLU A 86 -5.80 3.97 -10.48
C GLU A 86 -7.17 3.82 -11.17
N LYS A 87 -7.32 2.87 -12.10
CA LYS A 87 -8.60 2.59 -12.75
C LYS A 87 -9.68 2.14 -11.75
N LEU A 88 -9.32 1.34 -10.76
CA LEU A 88 -10.25 0.96 -9.68
C LEU A 88 -10.71 2.18 -8.89
N ALA A 89 -9.80 3.09 -8.56
CA ALA A 89 -10.12 4.31 -7.83
C ALA A 89 -11.00 5.26 -8.66
N GLU A 90 -10.71 5.45 -9.94
CA GLU A 90 -11.52 6.22 -10.90
C GLU A 90 -12.94 5.65 -11.04
N ALA A 91 -13.08 4.33 -11.02
CA ALA A 91 -14.36 3.63 -11.04
C ALA A 91 -15.08 3.61 -9.67
N GLY A 92 -14.56 4.34 -8.67
CA GLY A 92 -15.17 4.53 -7.36
C GLY A 92 -14.73 3.55 -6.28
N TYR A 93 -13.83 2.61 -6.58
CA TYR A 93 -13.26 1.71 -5.57
C TYR A 93 -11.96 2.29 -5.00
N ALA A 94 -12.09 3.18 -4.02
CA ALA A 94 -10.95 3.87 -3.42
C ALA A 94 -10.24 3.08 -2.30
N ALA A 95 -10.74 1.90 -1.91
CA ALA A 95 -10.20 1.09 -0.81
C ALA A 95 -8.97 0.26 -1.25
N THR A 96 -8.03 0.90 -1.93
CA THR A 96 -6.76 0.29 -2.37
C THR A 96 -5.56 1.04 -1.82
N ASP A 97 -4.46 0.33 -1.65
CA ASP A 97 -3.17 0.90 -1.26
C ASP A 97 -2.47 1.51 -2.50
N ARG A 98 -2.96 2.66 -2.96
CA ARG A 98 -2.43 3.38 -4.12
C ARG A 98 -0.97 3.78 -3.91
N TYR A 99 -0.24 3.97 -4.99
CA TYR A 99 1.17 4.38 -4.95
C TYR A 99 1.30 5.89 -4.99
N PHE A 100 2.32 6.41 -4.31
CA PHE A 100 2.79 7.77 -4.53
C PHE A 100 3.79 7.77 -5.68
N LEU A 101 3.68 8.76 -6.55
CA LEU A 101 4.69 9.03 -7.56
C LEU A 101 5.76 9.95 -6.98
N THR A 102 6.99 9.77 -7.44
CA THR A 102 8.08 10.72 -7.14
C THR A 102 7.87 12.04 -7.87
N LYS A 103 8.67 13.05 -7.55
CA LYS A 103 8.72 14.34 -8.28
C LYS A 103 9.04 14.18 -9.77
N GLU A 104 9.67 13.06 -10.14
CA GLU A 104 10.00 12.69 -11.53
C GLU A 104 8.98 11.74 -12.14
N GLU A 105 7.77 11.62 -11.53
CA GLU A 105 6.69 10.73 -11.97
C GLU A 105 7.06 9.24 -11.99
N SER A 106 8.08 8.84 -11.23
CA SER A 106 8.48 7.45 -11.08
C SER A 106 7.72 6.76 -9.95
N LEU A 107 7.43 5.47 -10.12
CA LEU A 107 6.86 4.61 -9.06
C LEU A 107 7.91 4.15 -8.05
N VAL A 108 9.19 4.26 -8.39
CA VAL A 108 10.30 3.70 -7.63
C VAL A 108 11.33 4.76 -7.33
N THR A 109 11.83 4.76 -6.10
CA THR A 109 13.03 5.49 -5.70
C THR A 109 14.18 4.52 -5.44
N TYR A 110 15.40 5.00 -5.52
CA TYR A 110 16.58 4.21 -5.27
C TYR A 110 17.43 4.84 -4.17
N ASP A 111 17.92 4.01 -3.28
CA ASP A 111 18.95 4.44 -2.34
C ASP A 111 20.35 4.46 -3.01
N ARG A 112 21.36 4.91 -2.25
CA ARG A 112 22.77 4.95 -2.71
C ARG A 112 23.33 3.58 -3.11
N TYR A 113 22.70 2.48 -2.69
CA TYR A 113 23.09 1.11 -3.04
C TYR A 113 22.28 0.55 -4.21
N ARG A 114 21.45 1.38 -4.86
CA ARG A 114 20.51 1.00 -5.93
C ARG A 114 19.43 0.00 -5.48
N THR A 115 19.14 -0.05 -4.18
CA THR A 115 17.98 -0.77 -3.70
C THR A 115 16.72 0.01 -4.04
N ALA A 116 15.76 -0.66 -4.68
CA ALA A 116 14.51 -0.04 -5.08
C ALA A 116 13.54 0.07 -3.90
N PHE A 117 12.87 1.20 -3.77
CA PHE A 117 11.81 1.44 -2.79
C PHE A 117 10.56 1.98 -3.46
N ILE A 118 9.41 1.65 -2.87
CA ILE A 118 8.11 2.19 -3.26
C ILE A 118 7.45 2.82 -2.05
N LEU A 119 6.70 3.89 -2.29
CA LEU A 119 5.87 4.54 -1.30
C LEU A 119 4.40 4.35 -1.69
N LYS A 120 3.57 3.92 -0.74
CA LYS A 120 2.15 3.70 -1.00
C LYS A 120 1.28 4.10 0.19
N HIS A 121 0.02 4.40 -0.07
CA HIS A 121 -0.96 4.67 0.98
C HIS A 121 -1.08 3.48 1.93
N TYR A 122 -1.26 3.79 3.19
CA TYR A 122 -1.42 2.79 4.24
C TYR A 122 -2.69 3.07 5.05
N PHE A 123 -3.36 2.00 5.43
CA PHE A 123 -4.58 2.07 6.25
C PHE A 123 -4.35 1.38 7.58
N LYS A 124 -4.73 2.04 8.67
CA LYS A 124 -4.87 1.35 9.96
C LYS A 124 -6.18 0.59 9.93
N GLY A 125 -6.11 -0.72 10.11
CA GLY A 125 -7.27 -1.59 10.15
C GLY A 125 -7.03 -2.77 11.07
N ARG A 126 -8.07 -3.51 11.33
CA ARG A 126 -8.01 -4.82 11.98
C ARG A 126 -8.37 -5.90 10.99
N GLU A 127 -7.91 -7.09 11.22
CA GLU A 127 -8.33 -8.26 10.45
C GLU A 127 -9.83 -8.56 10.70
N CYS A 128 -10.48 -9.11 9.68
CA CYS A 128 -11.86 -9.58 9.79
C CYS A 128 -11.94 -10.72 10.80
N ASP A 129 -12.81 -10.60 11.78
CA ASP A 129 -13.16 -11.70 12.65
C ASP A 129 -14.26 -12.56 12.00
N CYS A 130 -13.87 -13.75 11.56
CA CYS A 130 -14.80 -14.69 10.92
C CYS A 130 -15.94 -15.17 11.82
N ARG A 131 -15.86 -14.94 13.15
CA ARG A 131 -16.92 -15.24 14.10
C ARG A 131 -17.92 -14.09 14.23
N ASN A 132 -17.57 -12.92 13.76
CA ASN A 132 -18.43 -11.74 13.77
C ASN A 132 -19.16 -11.61 12.43
N LEU A 133 -20.46 -11.85 12.42
CA LEU A 133 -21.29 -11.78 11.20
C LEU A 133 -21.26 -10.41 10.53
N SER A 134 -21.12 -9.31 11.29
CA SER A 134 -21.03 -7.97 10.71
C SER A 134 -19.72 -7.77 9.94
N ASP A 135 -18.60 -8.32 10.43
CA ASP A 135 -17.31 -8.27 9.76
C ASP A 135 -17.32 -9.10 8.47
N VAL A 136 -17.90 -10.32 8.56
CA VAL A 136 -18.05 -11.18 7.38
C VAL A 136 -18.92 -10.50 6.32
N ALA A 137 -20.05 -9.95 6.71
CA ALA A 137 -20.94 -9.23 5.80
C ALA A 137 -20.27 -8.00 5.17
N ALA A 138 -19.48 -7.25 5.95
CA ALA A 138 -18.71 -6.11 5.43
C ALA A 138 -17.64 -6.57 4.41
N SER A 139 -16.92 -7.63 4.71
CA SER A 139 -15.91 -8.21 3.81
C SER A 139 -16.53 -8.72 2.51
N CYS A 140 -17.68 -9.40 2.59
CA CYS A 140 -18.41 -9.87 1.41
C CYS A 140 -18.91 -8.71 0.55
N ARG A 141 -19.46 -7.64 1.16
CA ARG A 141 -19.89 -6.44 0.42
C ARG A 141 -18.72 -5.77 -0.29
N ASN A 142 -17.59 -5.62 0.40
CA ASN A 142 -16.38 -5.04 -0.19
C ASN A 142 -15.87 -5.86 -1.38
N LEU A 143 -15.84 -7.18 -1.24
CA LEU A 143 -15.43 -8.09 -2.31
C LEU A 143 -16.41 -8.05 -3.50
N ALA A 144 -17.71 -8.04 -3.25
CA ALA A 144 -18.72 -7.92 -4.30
C ALA A 144 -18.61 -6.59 -5.04
N PHE A 145 -18.35 -5.49 -4.33
CA PHE A 145 -18.12 -4.19 -4.94
C PHE A 145 -16.86 -4.17 -5.80
N LEU A 146 -15.74 -4.72 -5.30
CA LEU A 146 -14.52 -4.88 -6.08
C LEU A 146 -14.77 -5.67 -7.37
N HIS A 147 -15.49 -6.80 -7.30
CA HIS A 147 -15.81 -7.60 -8.47
C HIS A 147 -16.66 -6.83 -9.49
N LYS A 148 -17.68 -6.11 -9.01
CA LYS A 148 -18.53 -5.28 -9.87
C LYS A 148 -17.71 -4.24 -10.63
N VAL A 149 -16.84 -3.50 -9.92
CA VAL A 149 -15.99 -2.46 -10.52
C VAL A 149 -14.99 -3.07 -11.49
N SER A 150 -14.33 -4.17 -11.11
CA SER A 150 -13.35 -4.86 -11.95
C SER A 150 -13.97 -5.35 -13.27
N SER A 151 -15.17 -5.92 -13.23
CA SER A 151 -15.85 -6.38 -14.45
C SER A 151 -16.17 -5.22 -15.41
N SER A 152 -16.56 -4.07 -14.87
CA SER A 152 -16.81 -2.87 -15.68
C SER A 152 -15.54 -2.35 -16.37
N ILE A 153 -14.38 -2.46 -15.70
CA ILE A 153 -13.08 -2.06 -16.28
C ILE A 153 -12.66 -3.03 -17.39
N GLU A 154 -12.85 -4.34 -17.21
CA GLU A 154 -12.53 -5.34 -18.24
C GLU A 154 -13.35 -5.12 -19.52
N GLU A 155 -14.64 -4.79 -19.40
CA GLU A 155 -15.48 -4.48 -20.56
C GLU A 155 -15.00 -3.25 -21.34
N ILE A 156 -14.43 -2.25 -20.66
CA ILE A 156 -13.87 -1.05 -21.31
C ILE A 156 -12.59 -1.43 -22.06
N LEU A 157 -11.73 -2.25 -21.47
CA LEU A 157 -10.46 -2.68 -22.09
C LEU A 157 -10.67 -3.59 -23.31
N LEU A 158 -11.76 -4.34 -23.37
CA LEU A 158 -12.11 -5.19 -24.52
C LEU A 158 -12.72 -4.41 -25.69
N LYS A 159 -13.10 -3.15 -25.49
CA LYS A 159 -13.69 -2.29 -26.52
C LYS A 159 -12.69 -1.33 -27.19
N ILE A 160 -11.43 -1.35 -26.75
CA ILE A 160 -10.32 -0.59 -27.31
C ILE A 160 -9.47 -1.50 -28.18
#